data_8764443b4ce954a847f922caae6abb75
#
_entry.id   8764443b4ce954a847f922caae6abb75
#
_cell.length_a   1.000
_cell.length_b   1.000
_cell.length_c   1.000
_cell.angle_alpha   90.00
_cell.angle_beta   90.00
_cell.angle_gamma   90.00
#
_symmetry.space_group_name_H-M   'P 1'
#
loop_
_entity.id
_entity.type
_entity.pdbx_description
1 polymer ?
#
loop_
_entity_poly.entity_id
_entity_poly.type
_entity_poly.pdbx_seq_one_letter_code
_entity_poly.pdbx_strand_id
1 'polypeptide(L)'
;NITDLFPSLVPLYTKNSLEKEWKGIRCEAIVSLYENDKFIKSEHGELQLNSEGLSGICIFNLSRNIKLGLNHNCKEEIRINFTPWTNDLRSFLDNFKDKKVSVICDGFMDYKLTNILYKYLGIDTNKTWNELRDLDKNKIVDALTDFKVDIKDTKGYLDAQVTCGGVCLDEINLNDMSSKFVNNLYFIGEVLDLDGDCGGYNLTIAFITGLLAGDNND
;
A
#
# COMPACT_ATOMS: atom_id res chain seq x y z
N ASN A 1 30.30 6.19 1.75
CA ASN A 1 29.39 5.84 0.62
C ASN A 1 27.97 6.26 0.98
N ILE A 2 27.20 6.57 -0.07
CA ILE A 2 25.77 6.92 0.04
C ILE A 2 25.04 6.00 -0.93
N THR A 3 23.98 5.35 -0.46
CA THR A 3 23.08 4.56 -1.30
C THR A 3 22.13 5.46 -2.10
N ASP A 4 21.51 4.92 -3.13
CA ASP A 4 20.59 5.67 -4.00
C ASP A 4 19.42 6.24 -3.19
N LEU A 5 19.18 7.53 -3.35
CA LEU A 5 18.11 8.25 -2.66
C LEU A 5 16.82 8.25 -3.49
N PHE A 6 15.71 7.88 -2.87
CA PHE A 6 14.39 7.97 -3.47
C PHE A 6 13.28 8.21 -2.43
N PRO A 7 12.13 8.78 -2.85
CA PRO A 7 11.03 9.04 -1.94
C PRO A 7 10.41 7.73 -1.42
N SER A 8 10.14 7.66 -0.13
CA SER A 8 9.49 6.53 0.55
C SER A 8 8.30 7.02 1.38
N LEU A 9 7.42 6.09 1.77
CA LEU A 9 6.13 6.38 2.39
C LEU A 9 5.32 7.39 1.56
N VAL A 10 5.12 7.07 0.28
CA VAL A 10 4.47 7.92 -0.72
C VAL A 10 3.25 7.25 -1.33
N PRO A 11 2.28 8.05 -1.85
CA PRO A 11 1.21 7.54 -2.70
C PRO A 11 1.76 6.99 -4.02
N LEU A 12 0.93 6.20 -4.70
CA LEU A 12 1.23 5.60 -6.00
C LEU A 12 0.42 6.27 -7.12
N TYR A 13 1.03 6.36 -8.30
CA TYR A 13 0.31 6.51 -9.56
C TYR A 13 -0.04 5.14 -10.12
N THR A 14 -1.29 4.96 -10.54
CA THR A 14 -1.79 3.71 -11.08
C THR A 14 -2.24 3.85 -12.54
N LYS A 15 -2.52 2.71 -13.19
CA LYS A 15 -3.11 2.62 -14.52
C LYS A 15 -4.48 1.98 -14.41
N ASN A 16 -5.46 2.70 -13.86
CA ASN A 16 -6.80 2.17 -13.68
C ASN A 16 -7.85 3.13 -14.23
N SER A 17 -8.85 2.60 -14.95
CA SER A 17 -9.94 3.39 -15.54
C SER A 17 -10.92 3.93 -14.48
N LEU A 18 -10.92 3.39 -13.26
CA LEU A 18 -11.85 3.76 -12.19
C LEU A 18 -11.38 4.92 -11.32
N GLU A 19 -10.14 5.41 -11.48
CA GLU A 19 -9.51 6.40 -10.60
C GLU A 19 -10.35 7.65 -10.38
N LYS A 20 -10.98 8.17 -11.43
CA LYS A 20 -11.81 9.37 -11.35
C LYS A 20 -13.12 9.12 -10.60
N GLU A 21 -13.70 7.91 -10.74
CA GLU A 21 -14.99 7.57 -10.16
C GLU A 21 -14.86 7.26 -8.67
N TRP A 22 -13.83 6.53 -8.25
CA TRP A 22 -13.63 6.11 -6.86
C TRP A 22 -12.94 7.13 -5.96
N LYS A 23 -12.54 8.27 -6.51
CA LYS A 23 -11.86 9.34 -5.75
C LYS A 23 -12.54 9.65 -4.42
N GLY A 24 -11.75 9.66 -3.36
CA GLY A 24 -12.14 10.03 -2.01
C GLY A 24 -12.72 8.89 -1.17
N ILE A 25 -12.80 7.67 -1.71
CA ILE A 25 -13.19 6.49 -0.93
C ILE A 25 -12.02 6.07 -0.04
N ARG A 26 -12.35 5.72 1.21
CA ARG A 26 -11.44 5.12 2.19
C ARG A 26 -12.06 3.83 2.69
N CYS A 27 -11.26 2.81 2.81
CA CYS A 27 -11.70 1.52 3.34
C CYS A 27 -10.54 0.78 3.99
N GLU A 28 -10.85 -0.13 4.88
CA GLU A 28 -9.90 -1.11 5.37
C GLU A 28 -9.72 -2.20 4.32
N ALA A 29 -8.49 -2.57 4.01
CA ALA A 29 -8.17 -3.56 3.00
C ALA A 29 -6.86 -4.30 3.32
N ILE A 30 -6.72 -5.51 2.75
CA ILE A 30 -5.40 -6.11 2.57
C ILE A 30 -4.92 -5.76 1.16
N VAL A 31 -3.73 -5.19 1.08
CA VAL A 31 -3.09 -4.79 -0.17
C VAL A 31 -1.84 -5.62 -0.37
N SER A 32 -1.78 -6.38 -1.46
CA SER A 32 -0.67 -7.29 -1.77
C SER A 32 0.10 -6.80 -2.99
N LEU A 33 1.42 -6.71 -2.86
CA LEU A 33 2.34 -6.35 -3.93
C LEU A 33 2.81 -7.59 -4.67
N TYR A 34 2.76 -7.52 -5.99
CA TYR A 34 3.31 -8.52 -6.91
C TYR A 34 4.30 -7.87 -7.87
N GLU A 35 5.47 -8.46 -7.99
CA GLU A 35 6.53 -8.11 -8.92
C GLU A 35 6.67 -9.21 -9.97
N ASN A 36 6.44 -8.91 -11.26
CA ASN A 36 6.47 -9.89 -12.33
C ASN A 36 5.61 -11.14 -12.03
N ASP A 37 4.37 -10.91 -11.54
CA ASP A 37 3.41 -11.92 -11.11
C ASP A 37 3.82 -12.76 -9.87
N LYS A 38 4.94 -12.42 -9.19
CA LYS A 38 5.39 -13.07 -7.96
C LYS A 38 5.01 -12.24 -6.75
N PHE A 39 4.38 -12.85 -5.75
CA PHE A 39 4.08 -12.22 -4.47
C PHE A 39 5.34 -11.75 -3.75
N ILE A 40 5.33 -10.50 -3.29
CA ILE A 40 6.44 -9.87 -2.56
C ILE A 40 6.07 -9.63 -1.10
N LYS A 41 5.03 -8.83 -0.83
CA LYS A 41 4.64 -8.41 0.51
C LYS A 41 3.15 -8.08 0.52
N SER A 42 2.49 -8.18 1.67
CA SER A 42 1.14 -7.64 1.88
C SER A 42 1.09 -6.77 3.13
N GLU A 43 0.23 -5.76 3.08
CA GLU A 43 -0.06 -4.84 4.18
C GLU A 43 -1.55 -4.79 4.43
N HIS A 44 -1.95 -4.71 5.71
CA HIS A 44 -3.33 -4.54 6.13
C HIS A 44 -3.51 -3.16 6.74
N GLY A 45 -4.50 -2.41 6.32
CA GLY A 45 -4.78 -1.10 6.88
C GLY A 45 -5.70 -0.24 6.01
N GLU A 46 -5.78 1.05 6.35
CA GLU A 46 -6.54 2.02 5.58
C GLU A 46 -5.96 2.19 4.18
N LEU A 47 -6.79 1.92 3.18
CA LEU A 47 -6.56 2.21 1.78
C LEU A 47 -7.37 3.45 1.38
N GLN A 48 -6.75 4.37 0.66
CA GLN A 48 -7.39 5.55 0.09
C GLN A 48 -7.34 5.49 -1.44
N LEU A 49 -8.51 5.54 -2.07
CA LEU A 49 -8.67 5.57 -3.51
C LEU A 49 -8.70 7.01 -4.00
N ASN A 50 -7.72 7.40 -4.80
CA ASN A 50 -7.53 8.77 -5.29
C ASN A 50 -7.75 8.88 -6.81
N SER A 51 -7.84 10.11 -7.32
CA SER A 51 -8.05 10.38 -8.75
C SER A 51 -6.88 10.04 -9.66
N GLU A 52 -5.72 9.75 -9.09
CA GLU A 52 -4.48 9.46 -9.84
C GLU A 52 -3.86 8.12 -9.42
N GLY A 53 -4.43 7.47 -8.38
CA GLY A 53 -3.91 6.22 -7.89
C GLY A 53 -4.32 5.88 -6.46
N LEU A 54 -3.40 5.29 -5.70
CA LEU A 54 -3.63 4.73 -4.37
C LEU A 54 -2.80 5.45 -3.31
N SER A 55 -3.34 5.51 -2.08
CA SER A 55 -2.69 6.08 -0.91
C SER A 55 -3.16 5.36 0.36
N GLY A 56 -2.73 5.80 1.53
CA GLY A 56 -3.06 5.19 2.82
C GLY A 56 -1.89 4.41 3.38
N ILE A 57 -1.99 4.02 4.66
CA ILE A 57 -0.88 3.42 5.41
C ILE A 57 -0.36 2.14 4.75
N CYS A 58 -1.26 1.26 4.29
CA CYS A 58 -0.88 0.02 3.60
C CYS A 58 -0.11 0.28 2.30
N ILE A 59 -0.42 1.37 1.58
CA ILE A 59 0.28 1.78 0.36
C ILE A 59 1.66 2.36 0.69
N PHE A 60 1.74 3.20 1.73
CA PHE A 60 3.00 3.82 2.14
C PHE A 60 4.05 2.76 2.51
N ASN A 61 3.66 1.75 3.28
CA ASN A 61 4.55 0.66 3.69
C ASN A 61 5.01 -0.26 2.54
N LEU A 62 4.31 -0.24 1.39
CA LEU A 62 4.71 -0.95 0.18
C LEU A 62 5.54 -0.10 -0.78
N SER A 63 5.48 1.23 -0.67
CA SER A 63 6.03 2.16 -1.67
C SER A 63 7.53 2.00 -1.91
N ARG A 64 8.31 1.69 -0.87
CA ARG A 64 9.75 1.39 -0.97
C ARG A 64 10.00 0.19 -1.90
N ASN A 65 9.34 -0.93 -1.65
CA ASN A 65 9.49 -2.15 -2.45
C ASN A 65 9.10 -1.89 -3.91
N ILE A 66 7.98 -1.20 -4.11
CA ILE A 66 7.50 -0.82 -5.44
C ILE A 66 8.55 0.02 -6.18
N LYS A 67 9.13 1.04 -5.53
CA LYS A 67 10.14 1.88 -6.18
C LYS A 67 11.40 1.12 -6.54
N LEU A 68 11.85 0.23 -5.68
CA LEU A 68 12.98 -0.66 -5.97
C LEU A 68 12.70 -1.56 -7.19
N GLY A 69 11.55 -2.20 -7.25
CA GLY A 69 11.15 -3.04 -8.39
C GLY A 69 11.06 -2.24 -9.69
N LEU A 70 10.45 -1.05 -9.66
CA LEU A 70 10.37 -0.15 -10.82
C LEU A 70 11.76 0.28 -11.31
N ASN A 71 12.69 0.58 -10.41
CA ASN A 71 14.08 0.91 -10.77
C ASN A 71 14.80 -0.27 -11.45
N HIS A 72 14.40 -1.50 -11.15
CA HIS A 72 14.87 -2.71 -11.82
C HIS A 72 14.05 -3.09 -13.07
N ASN A 73 13.15 -2.21 -13.54
CA ASN A 73 12.25 -2.44 -14.69
C ASN A 73 11.28 -3.63 -14.48
N CYS A 74 10.90 -3.92 -13.25
CA CYS A 74 9.90 -4.92 -12.96
C CYS A 74 8.49 -4.39 -13.26
N LYS A 75 7.58 -5.31 -13.61
CA LYS A 75 6.14 -5.01 -13.66
C LYS A 75 5.58 -5.10 -12.25
N GLU A 76 5.09 -3.98 -11.73
CA GLU A 76 4.49 -3.88 -10.42
C GLU A 76 2.97 -3.91 -10.50
N GLU A 77 2.34 -4.80 -9.74
CA GLU A 77 0.89 -4.95 -9.62
C GLU A 77 0.48 -4.97 -8.15
N ILE A 78 -0.53 -4.20 -7.80
CA ILE A 78 -1.22 -4.28 -6.51
C ILE A 78 -2.48 -5.12 -6.68
N ARG A 79 -2.73 -6.01 -5.71
CA ARG A 79 -3.99 -6.74 -5.55
C ARG A 79 -4.64 -6.34 -4.24
N ILE A 80 -5.92 -5.97 -4.32
CA ILE A 80 -6.66 -5.41 -3.20
C ILE A 80 -7.76 -6.38 -2.79
N ASN A 81 -7.73 -6.80 -1.53
CA ASN A 81 -8.85 -7.47 -0.88
C ASN A 81 -9.60 -6.43 -0.03
N PHE A 82 -10.78 -6.04 -0.48
CA PHE A 82 -11.67 -5.11 0.21
C PHE A 82 -12.51 -5.77 1.33
N THR A 83 -12.41 -7.08 1.49
CA THR A 83 -13.17 -7.86 2.48
C THR A 83 -12.26 -8.72 3.35
N PRO A 84 -11.26 -8.10 4.05
CA PRO A 84 -10.22 -8.83 4.80
C PRO A 84 -10.75 -9.63 6.00
N TRP A 85 -12.00 -9.40 6.38
CA TRP A 85 -12.68 -10.05 7.49
C TRP A 85 -13.22 -11.45 7.16
N THR A 86 -13.20 -11.88 5.89
CA THR A 86 -13.67 -13.22 5.48
C THR A 86 -12.75 -13.87 4.45
N ASN A 87 -12.59 -15.17 4.58
CA ASN A 87 -11.86 -15.99 3.60
C ASN A 87 -12.78 -16.63 2.55
N ASP A 88 -14.09 -16.57 2.74
CA ASP A 88 -15.10 -17.13 1.82
C ASP A 88 -16.28 -16.17 1.65
N LEU A 89 -16.02 -15.10 0.90
CA LEU A 89 -17.03 -14.10 0.58
C LEU A 89 -18.19 -14.71 -0.21
N ARG A 90 -17.91 -15.69 -1.08
CA ARG A 90 -18.96 -16.33 -1.88
C ARG A 90 -20.01 -17.01 -1.01
N SER A 91 -19.60 -17.87 -0.09
CA SER A 91 -20.52 -18.53 0.83
C SER A 91 -21.23 -17.54 1.75
N PHE A 92 -20.56 -16.44 2.15
CA PHE A 92 -21.20 -15.37 2.91
C PHE A 92 -22.35 -14.73 2.12
N LEU A 93 -22.11 -14.34 0.86
CA LEU A 93 -23.13 -13.71 0.01
C LEU A 93 -24.28 -14.65 -0.35
N ASP A 94 -24.02 -15.95 -0.49
CA ASP A 94 -25.04 -16.96 -0.76
C ASP A 94 -26.10 -17.08 0.36
N ASN A 95 -25.82 -16.60 1.59
CA ASN A 95 -26.81 -16.49 2.66
C ASN A 95 -27.85 -15.39 2.40
N PHE A 96 -27.56 -14.44 1.51
CA PHE A 96 -28.42 -13.31 1.15
C PHE A 96 -29.02 -13.44 -0.27
N LYS A 97 -29.22 -14.66 -0.74
CA LYS A 97 -29.62 -15.01 -2.11
C LYS A 97 -30.84 -14.25 -2.66
N ASP A 98 -31.77 -13.85 -1.78
CA ASP A 98 -33.00 -13.16 -2.16
C ASP A 98 -32.86 -11.61 -2.13
N LYS A 99 -31.68 -11.10 -1.72
CA LYS A 99 -31.39 -9.68 -1.76
C LYS A 99 -30.96 -9.22 -3.14
N LYS A 100 -31.34 -8.01 -3.52
CA LYS A 100 -30.85 -7.38 -4.75
C LYS A 100 -29.33 -7.15 -4.66
N VAL A 101 -28.65 -7.29 -5.79
CA VAL A 101 -27.23 -7.03 -5.90
C VAL A 101 -26.87 -5.59 -5.49
N SER A 102 -27.74 -4.63 -5.83
CA SER A 102 -27.56 -3.22 -5.46
C SER A 102 -27.40 -2.96 -3.96
N VAL A 103 -27.88 -3.86 -3.09
CA VAL A 103 -27.87 -3.68 -1.63
C VAL A 103 -27.17 -4.82 -0.86
N ILE A 104 -26.72 -5.86 -1.55
CA ILE A 104 -26.18 -7.05 -0.89
C ILE A 104 -24.91 -6.76 -0.09
N CYS A 105 -24.15 -5.74 -0.47
CA CYS A 105 -22.89 -5.32 0.16
C CYS A 105 -23.05 -4.13 1.13
N ASP A 106 -24.23 -3.52 1.25
CA ASP A 106 -24.43 -2.26 2.01
C ASP A 106 -24.06 -2.35 3.49
N GLY A 107 -24.05 -3.55 4.07
CA GLY A 107 -23.72 -3.75 5.49
C GLY A 107 -22.23 -3.75 5.81
N PHE A 108 -21.34 -3.86 4.81
CA PHE A 108 -19.91 -4.04 5.03
C PHE A 108 -19.00 -3.33 4.02
N MET A 109 -19.55 -2.70 2.99
CA MET A 109 -18.81 -2.00 1.94
C MET A 109 -19.36 -0.59 1.74
N ASP A 110 -18.47 0.32 1.33
CA ASP A 110 -18.87 1.64 0.87
C ASP A 110 -19.77 1.53 -0.37
N TYR A 111 -20.97 2.12 -0.30
CA TYR A 111 -21.98 2.10 -1.37
C TYR A 111 -21.45 2.67 -2.70
N LYS A 112 -20.63 3.72 -2.65
CA LYS A 112 -20.05 4.32 -3.85
C LYS A 112 -19.08 3.33 -4.52
N LEU A 113 -18.26 2.64 -3.74
CA LEU A 113 -17.30 1.66 -4.25
C LEU A 113 -18.01 0.48 -4.91
N THR A 114 -19.01 -0.11 -4.25
CA THR A 114 -19.74 -1.26 -4.80
C THR A 114 -20.46 -0.91 -6.10
N ASN A 115 -21.09 0.27 -6.19
CA ASN A 115 -21.74 0.70 -7.44
C ASN A 115 -20.74 0.92 -8.58
N ILE A 116 -19.58 1.48 -8.31
CA ILE A 116 -18.52 1.64 -9.31
C ILE A 116 -18.06 0.29 -9.82
N LEU A 117 -17.82 -0.68 -8.92
CA LEU A 117 -17.41 -2.03 -9.30
C LEU A 117 -18.46 -2.76 -10.09
N TYR A 118 -19.75 -2.71 -9.68
CA TYR A 118 -20.84 -3.34 -10.42
C TYR A 118 -20.99 -2.78 -11.84
N LYS A 119 -20.90 -1.45 -11.97
CA LYS A 119 -20.91 -0.79 -13.28
C LYS A 119 -19.72 -1.23 -14.14
N TYR A 120 -18.53 -1.26 -13.57
CA TYR A 120 -17.30 -1.71 -14.26
C TYR A 120 -17.40 -3.17 -14.73
N LEU A 121 -18.00 -4.04 -13.93
CA LEU A 121 -18.18 -5.47 -14.24
C LEU A 121 -19.37 -5.72 -15.18
N GLY A 122 -20.20 -4.71 -15.46
CA GLY A 122 -21.43 -4.86 -16.27
C GLY A 122 -22.49 -5.70 -15.58
N ILE A 123 -22.61 -5.64 -14.26
CA ILE A 123 -23.57 -6.40 -13.46
C ILE A 123 -24.94 -5.69 -13.44
N ASP A 124 -25.99 -6.44 -13.69
CA ASP A 124 -27.38 -5.97 -13.51
C ASP A 124 -27.75 -5.98 -12.01
N THR A 125 -27.70 -4.82 -11.39
CA THR A 125 -27.94 -4.64 -9.95
C THR A 125 -29.41 -4.73 -9.54
N ASN A 126 -30.35 -4.80 -10.50
CA ASN A 126 -31.79 -4.99 -10.19
C ASN A 126 -32.13 -6.46 -9.88
N LYS A 127 -31.28 -7.38 -10.32
CA LYS A 127 -31.41 -8.81 -10.03
C LYS A 127 -31.11 -9.10 -8.57
N THR A 128 -31.73 -10.17 -8.06
CA THR A 128 -31.31 -10.77 -6.79
C THR A 128 -30.02 -11.56 -6.98
N TRP A 129 -29.31 -11.83 -5.89
CA TRP A 129 -28.10 -12.64 -5.93
C TRP A 129 -28.34 -14.02 -6.57
N ASN A 130 -29.50 -14.63 -6.27
CA ASN A 130 -29.87 -15.94 -6.82
C ASN A 130 -30.13 -15.93 -8.33
N GLU A 131 -30.57 -14.80 -8.89
CA GLU A 131 -30.83 -14.65 -10.33
C GLU A 131 -29.56 -14.39 -11.16
N LEU A 132 -28.43 -14.11 -10.50
CA LEU A 132 -27.14 -13.97 -11.18
C LEU A 132 -26.61 -15.34 -11.63
N ARG A 133 -25.98 -15.35 -12.79
CA ARG A 133 -25.18 -16.49 -13.24
C ARG A 133 -23.96 -16.66 -12.34
N ASP A 134 -23.48 -17.88 -12.17
CA ASP A 134 -22.27 -18.13 -11.37
C ASP A 134 -21.05 -17.35 -11.86
N LEU A 135 -20.91 -17.16 -13.18
CA LEU A 135 -19.86 -16.33 -13.75
C LEU A 135 -19.90 -14.89 -13.22
N ASP A 136 -21.10 -14.29 -13.12
CA ASP A 136 -21.26 -12.91 -12.66
C ASP A 136 -21.03 -12.80 -11.14
N LYS A 137 -21.47 -13.81 -10.38
CA LYS A 137 -21.17 -13.93 -8.94
C LYS A 137 -19.66 -14.04 -8.69
N ASN A 138 -18.95 -14.85 -9.46
CA ASN A 138 -17.49 -14.99 -9.32
C ASN A 138 -16.78 -13.67 -9.67
N LYS A 139 -17.19 -12.96 -10.72
CA LYS A 139 -16.64 -11.63 -11.03
C LYS A 139 -16.78 -10.64 -9.86
N ILE A 140 -17.93 -10.65 -9.17
CA ILE A 140 -18.15 -9.80 -8.01
C ILE A 140 -17.19 -10.21 -6.88
N VAL A 141 -17.11 -11.50 -6.58
CA VAL A 141 -16.21 -12.03 -5.53
C VAL A 141 -14.77 -11.67 -5.85
N ASP A 142 -14.30 -11.95 -7.06
CA ASP A 142 -12.92 -11.65 -7.48
C ASP A 142 -12.62 -10.14 -7.38
N ALA A 143 -13.57 -9.29 -7.81
CA ALA A 143 -13.38 -7.84 -7.70
C ALA A 143 -13.38 -7.32 -6.26
N LEU A 144 -13.96 -8.03 -5.31
CA LEU A 144 -13.98 -7.65 -3.91
C LEU A 144 -12.82 -8.27 -3.10
N THR A 145 -12.23 -9.38 -3.58
CA THR A 145 -11.20 -10.12 -2.85
C THR A 145 -9.81 -10.08 -3.49
N ASP A 146 -9.71 -9.79 -4.79
CA ASP A 146 -8.44 -9.79 -5.57
C ASP A 146 -8.46 -8.75 -6.70
N PHE A 147 -8.85 -7.50 -6.39
CA PHE A 147 -8.91 -6.44 -7.39
C PHE A 147 -7.51 -6.00 -7.83
N LYS A 148 -7.20 -6.17 -9.11
CA LYS A 148 -5.87 -5.92 -9.67
C LYS A 148 -5.72 -4.49 -10.17
N VAL A 149 -4.60 -3.87 -9.84
CA VAL A 149 -4.24 -2.51 -10.23
C VAL A 149 -2.78 -2.47 -10.66
N ASP A 150 -2.54 -2.17 -11.93
CA ASP A 150 -1.19 -1.95 -12.44
C ASP A 150 -0.62 -0.64 -11.90
N ILE A 151 0.63 -0.68 -11.41
CA ILE A 151 1.34 0.48 -10.93
C ILE A 151 2.03 1.18 -12.11
N LYS A 152 1.95 2.50 -12.12
CA LYS A 152 2.66 3.35 -13.08
C LYS A 152 3.98 3.85 -12.51
N ASP A 153 3.94 4.43 -11.33
CA ASP A 153 5.10 4.94 -10.58
C ASP A 153 4.70 5.24 -9.12
N THR A 154 5.68 5.56 -8.30
CA THR A 154 5.48 6.21 -7.00
C THR A 154 5.41 7.73 -7.18
N LYS A 155 4.74 8.44 -6.26
CA LYS A 155 4.84 9.91 -6.23
C LYS A 155 6.24 10.36 -5.80
N GLY A 156 6.54 11.64 -6.03
CA GLY A 156 7.86 12.22 -5.78
C GLY A 156 8.04 12.74 -4.36
N TYR A 157 9.18 13.40 -4.12
CA TYR A 157 9.58 13.96 -2.82
C TYR A 157 8.58 14.97 -2.23
N LEU A 158 7.76 15.63 -3.03
CA LEU A 158 6.74 16.57 -2.53
C LEU A 158 5.62 15.86 -1.76
N ASP A 159 5.41 14.58 -2.03
CA ASP A 159 4.40 13.74 -1.37
C ASP A 159 5.02 12.74 -0.38
N ALA A 160 6.35 12.68 -0.28
CA ALA A 160 7.06 11.72 0.55
C ALA A 160 7.03 12.11 2.05
N GLN A 161 6.87 11.11 2.92
CA GLN A 161 7.04 11.32 4.35
C GLN A 161 8.51 11.17 4.78
N VAL A 162 9.27 10.32 4.07
CA VAL A 162 10.69 10.07 4.34
C VAL A 162 11.46 9.82 3.04
N THR A 163 12.79 9.89 3.15
CA THR A 163 13.74 9.50 2.10
C THR A 163 14.25 8.09 2.41
N CYS A 164 14.19 7.20 1.43
CA CYS A 164 14.92 5.92 1.47
C CYS A 164 16.33 6.12 0.91
N GLY A 165 17.30 5.37 1.45
CA GLY A 165 18.71 5.54 1.15
C GLY A 165 19.39 6.56 2.07
N GLY A 166 20.70 6.65 2.01
CA GLY A 166 21.49 7.50 2.88
C GLY A 166 22.92 7.01 3.08
N VAL A 167 23.55 7.43 4.16
CA VAL A 167 24.90 6.98 4.52
C VAL A 167 24.85 5.49 4.87
N CYS A 168 25.72 4.71 4.20
CA CYS A 168 25.80 3.27 4.39
C CYS A 168 26.08 2.90 5.86
N LEU A 169 25.23 2.08 6.46
CA LEU A 169 25.36 1.66 7.86
C LEU A 169 26.67 0.90 8.15
N ASP A 170 27.21 0.21 7.16
CA ASP A 170 28.51 -0.49 7.28
C ASP A 170 29.68 0.46 7.56
N GLU A 171 29.54 1.75 7.28
CA GLU A 171 30.55 2.78 7.51
C GLU A 171 30.37 3.52 8.84
N ILE A 172 29.35 3.15 9.60
CA ILE A 172 28.97 3.75 10.88
C ILE A 172 29.22 2.77 12.03
N ASN A 173 29.75 3.26 13.14
CA ASN A 173 29.77 2.54 14.40
C ASN A 173 28.41 2.68 15.08
N LEU A 174 27.61 1.63 15.08
CA LEU A 174 26.24 1.65 15.60
C LEU A 174 26.13 1.83 17.12
N ASN A 175 27.25 1.78 17.86
CA ASN A 175 27.21 2.00 19.32
C ASN A 175 27.16 3.49 19.69
N ASP A 176 27.74 4.36 18.86
CA ASP A 176 27.86 5.78 19.09
C ASP A 176 27.56 6.66 17.88
N MET A 177 27.13 6.04 16.77
CA MET A 177 26.80 6.68 15.50
C MET A 177 27.98 7.43 14.85
N SER A 178 29.23 7.16 15.26
CA SER A 178 30.42 7.76 14.67
C SER A 178 30.79 7.15 13.32
N SER A 179 31.44 7.97 12.48
CA SER A 179 32.05 7.50 11.23
C SER A 179 33.24 6.58 11.51
N LYS A 180 33.33 5.45 10.81
CA LYS A 180 34.51 4.57 10.87
C LYS A 180 35.75 5.14 10.16
N PHE A 181 35.59 6.22 9.38
CA PHE A 181 36.64 6.79 8.54
C PHE A 181 37.11 8.18 8.95
N VAL A 182 36.22 8.96 9.59
CA VAL A 182 36.48 10.36 9.93
C VAL A 182 36.28 10.57 11.42
N ASN A 183 37.31 10.97 12.13
CA ASN A 183 37.20 11.25 13.55
C ASN A 183 36.27 12.43 13.83
N ASN A 184 35.52 12.37 14.92
CA ASN A 184 34.59 13.41 15.38
C ASN A 184 33.44 13.72 14.36
N LEU A 185 33.13 12.81 13.48
CA LEU A 185 31.99 12.90 12.57
C LEU A 185 30.92 11.85 12.95
N TYR A 186 29.70 12.30 13.16
CA TYR A 186 28.57 11.46 13.56
C TYR A 186 27.44 11.60 12.57
N PHE A 187 26.67 10.52 12.33
CA PHE A 187 25.49 10.51 11.46
C PHE A 187 24.29 10.00 12.24
N ILE A 188 23.21 10.77 12.28
CA ILE A 188 22.01 10.47 13.06
C ILE A 188 20.74 10.71 12.25
N GLY A 189 19.67 10.00 12.55
CA GLY A 189 18.36 10.18 11.95
C GLY A 189 18.29 9.78 10.47
N GLU A 190 17.50 10.49 9.70
CA GLU A 190 17.12 10.14 8.33
C GLU A 190 18.28 10.22 7.31
N VAL A 191 19.41 10.80 7.67
CA VAL A 191 20.61 10.80 6.80
C VAL A 191 21.24 9.42 6.65
N LEU A 192 20.92 8.49 7.57
CA LEU A 192 21.35 7.09 7.52
C LEU A 192 20.52 6.31 6.49
N ASP A 193 21.13 5.31 5.85
CA ASP A 193 20.39 4.34 5.01
C ASP A 193 19.54 3.41 5.90
N LEU A 194 18.54 4.01 6.54
CA LEU A 194 17.63 3.34 7.47
C LEU A 194 16.28 4.07 7.49
N ASP A 195 15.27 3.49 6.85
CA ASP A 195 13.90 3.96 6.92
C ASP A 195 12.95 2.86 7.42
N GLY A 196 11.95 3.24 8.18
CA GLY A 196 10.94 2.36 8.75
C GLY A 196 9.55 2.60 8.18
N ASP A 197 8.65 1.66 8.43
CA ASP A 197 7.24 1.76 8.06
C ASP A 197 6.54 2.97 8.70
N CYS A 198 5.36 3.32 8.22
CA CYS A 198 4.47 4.30 8.83
C CYS A 198 4.12 3.89 10.27
N GLY A 199 4.12 4.85 11.22
CA GLY A 199 3.76 4.55 12.62
C GLY A 199 4.74 5.10 13.67
N GLY A 200 5.56 6.10 13.31
CA GLY A 200 6.49 6.76 14.23
C GLY A 200 7.88 6.12 14.29
N TYR A 201 8.14 5.05 13.54
CA TYR A 201 9.46 4.38 13.54
C TYR A 201 10.58 5.31 13.10
N ASN A 202 10.38 6.13 12.08
CA ASN A 202 11.41 7.06 11.58
C ASN A 202 11.78 8.12 12.63
N LEU A 203 10.80 8.66 13.36
CA LEU A 203 11.06 9.56 14.48
C LEU A 203 11.79 8.84 15.62
N THR A 204 11.40 7.61 15.93
CA THR A 204 12.07 6.79 16.96
C THR A 204 13.52 6.51 16.59
N ILE A 205 13.82 6.17 15.34
CA ILE A 205 15.19 6.01 14.83
C ILE A 205 15.99 7.32 15.02
N ALA A 206 15.40 8.46 14.65
CA ALA A 206 16.07 9.76 14.81
C ALA A 206 16.40 10.07 16.28
N PHE A 207 15.47 9.82 17.20
CA PHE A 207 15.72 10.01 18.63
C PHE A 207 16.77 9.05 19.20
N ILE A 208 16.68 7.75 18.88
CA ILE A 208 17.63 6.75 19.39
C ILE A 208 19.04 7.04 18.89
N THR A 209 19.21 7.29 17.60
CA THR A 209 20.53 7.58 17.01
C THR A 209 21.11 8.90 17.56
N GLY A 210 20.26 9.90 17.82
CA GLY A 210 20.66 11.14 18.49
C GLY A 210 21.14 10.93 19.91
N LEU A 211 20.46 10.09 20.71
CA LEU A 211 20.87 9.73 22.06
C LEU A 211 22.20 8.97 22.06
N LEU A 212 22.38 7.97 21.18
CA LEU A 212 23.62 7.21 21.07
C LEU A 212 24.82 8.09 20.73
N ALA A 213 24.65 9.09 19.87
CA ALA A 213 25.70 10.04 19.52
C ALA A 213 26.00 11.02 20.69
N GLY A 214 24.98 11.39 21.48
CA GLY A 214 25.13 12.30 22.61
C GLY A 214 25.82 11.67 23.84
N ASP A 215 25.37 10.49 24.24
CA ASP A 215 25.84 9.80 25.45
C ASP A 215 27.35 9.45 25.41
N ASN A 216 27.94 9.35 24.24
CA ASN A 216 29.36 8.99 24.08
C ASN A 216 30.28 10.21 23.87
N ASN A 217 29.78 11.44 23.99
CA ASN A 217 30.54 12.68 23.83
C ASN A 217 30.78 13.45 25.13
N ASP A 218 30.47 12.87 26.31
CA ASP A 218 30.84 13.31 27.61
C ASP A 218 32.14 12.58 28.06
#